data_66c26df84752342cfcd60524de84af5c
#
_entry.id   66c26df84752342cfcd60524de84af5c
#
_cell.length_a   1.000
_cell.length_b   1.000
_cell.length_c   1.000
_cell.angle_alpha   90.00
_cell.angle_beta   90.00
_cell.angle_gamma   90.00
#
_symmetry.space_group_name_H-M   'P 1'
#
loop_
_entity.id
_entity.type
_entity.pdbx_description
1 polymer ?
#
loop_
_entity_poly.entity_id
_entity_poly.type
_entity_poly.pdbx_seq_one_letter_code
_entity_poly.pdbx_strand_id
1 'polypeptide(L)'
;MAVYGPCGQEELYHYGVLGMKWGIRHNPTKAYEKSSAKAKKNREKYDKAKNAERSLSYTISQRRMSAFKGRRNTSKLEKKLEGRSAKTIRRAQKGAKWYKAMESNFAKVDMKLAKKQKDEFEMYLKELDAFNDRLAEARERRRG
;
A
#
# COMPACT_ATOMS: atom_id res chain seq x y z
N MET A 1 -49.21 -4.96 -7.78
CA MET A 1 -48.64 -6.26 -8.20
C MET A 1 -47.13 -6.16 -8.08
N ALA A 2 -46.57 -6.91 -7.17
CA ALA A 2 -45.11 -7.06 -7.15
C ALA A 2 -44.72 -7.94 -8.32
N VAL A 3 -44.01 -7.39 -9.29
CA VAL A 3 -43.40 -8.17 -10.35
C VAL A 3 -42.14 -8.79 -9.74
N TYR A 4 -42.27 -10.04 -9.33
CA TYR A 4 -41.11 -10.83 -8.94
C TYR A 4 -40.25 -11.05 -10.19
N GLY A 5 -39.15 -10.34 -10.28
CA GLY A 5 -38.10 -10.65 -11.22
C GLY A 5 -37.48 -12.00 -10.91
N PRO A 6 -36.72 -12.60 -11.83
CA PRO A 6 -36.05 -13.87 -11.60
C PRO A 6 -35.22 -13.82 -10.33
N CYS A 7 -35.24 -14.90 -9.59
CA CYS A 7 -34.56 -15.10 -8.32
C CYS A 7 -33.10 -14.61 -8.39
N GLY A 8 -32.70 -13.72 -7.56
CA GLY A 8 -31.38 -13.11 -7.54
C GLY A 8 -31.33 -11.61 -7.85
N GLN A 9 -32.40 -11.03 -8.38
CA GLN A 9 -32.47 -9.59 -8.56
C GLN A 9 -32.80 -8.83 -7.28
N GLU A 10 -33.44 -9.49 -6.33
CA GLU A 10 -33.74 -8.89 -5.03
C GLU A 10 -32.48 -8.57 -4.22
N GLU A 11 -31.43 -9.34 -4.42
CA GLU A 11 -30.14 -9.11 -3.79
C GLU A 11 -29.42 -7.85 -4.33
N LEU A 12 -29.89 -7.32 -5.43
CA LEU A 12 -29.37 -6.09 -6.02
C LEU A 12 -29.93 -4.82 -5.37
N TYR A 13 -31.00 -4.97 -4.60
CA TYR A 13 -31.57 -3.85 -3.84
C TYR A 13 -30.82 -3.61 -2.54
N HIS A 14 -29.58 -3.25 -2.64
CA HIS A 14 -28.84 -2.76 -1.50
C HIS A 14 -29.26 -1.32 -1.24
N TYR A 15 -30.32 -1.22 -0.49
CA TYR A 15 -30.82 0.06 -0.04
C TYR A 15 -29.78 0.80 0.76
N GLY A 16 -29.43 1.99 0.32
CA GLY A 16 -28.98 2.99 1.23
C GLY A 16 -27.52 3.40 1.18
N VAL A 17 -26.78 3.09 0.14
CA VAL A 17 -25.49 3.77 -0.05
C VAL A 17 -25.56 4.64 -1.31
N LEU A 18 -26.04 5.85 -1.14
CA LEU A 18 -26.00 6.90 -2.14
C LEU A 18 -24.54 7.10 -2.60
N GLY A 19 -24.29 6.89 -3.88
CA GLY A 19 -22.96 7.06 -4.47
C GLY A 19 -22.12 5.80 -4.63
N MET A 20 -22.59 4.63 -4.23
CA MET A 20 -21.92 3.38 -4.62
C MET A 20 -22.13 3.10 -6.10
N LYS A 21 -21.03 3.08 -6.84
CA LYS A 21 -21.01 2.55 -8.20
C LYS A 21 -21.14 1.03 -8.14
N TRP A 22 -22.31 0.53 -8.50
CA TRP A 22 -22.60 -0.89 -8.59
C TRP A 22 -21.58 -1.61 -9.47
N GLY A 23 -21.18 -2.80 -9.07
CA GLY A 23 -20.21 -3.62 -9.80
C GLY A 23 -18.73 -3.29 -9.57
N ILE A 24 -18.39 -2.22 -8.86
CA ILE A 24 -17.02 -1.96 -8.46
C ILE A 24 -16.71 -2.71 -7.16
N ARG A 25 -16.34 -3.96 -7.29
CA ARG A 25 -15.78 -4.70 -6.16
C ARG A 25 -14.45 -4.05 -5.78
N HIS A 26 -14.34 -3.65 -4.54
CA HIS A 26 -13.09 -3.11 -4.00
C HIS A 26 -12.03 -4.22 -4.03
N ASN A 27 -11.13 -4.15 -5.01
CA ASN A 27 -10.03 -5.10 -5.10
C ASN A 27 -8.86 -4.57 -4.25
N PRO A 28 -8.56 -5.19 -3.09
CA PRO A 28 -7.49 -4.72 -2.21
C PRO A 28 -6.12 -4.77 -2.87
N THR A 29 -5.87 -5.71 -3.77
CA THR A 29 -4.62 -5.81 -4.52
C THR A 29 -4.40 -4.60 -5.44
N LYS A 30 -5.41 -4.21 -6.21
CA LYS A 30 -5.35 -2.99 -7.04
C LYS A 30 -5.20 -1.72 -6.20
N ALA A 31 -5.85 -1.66 -5.04
CA ALA A 31 -5.71 -0.54 -4.13
C ALA A 31 -4.29 -0.45 -3.56
N TYR A 32 -3.68 -1.58 -3.21
CA TYR A 32 -2.29 -1.67 -2.79
C TYR A 32 -1.33 -1.22 -3.89
N GLU A 33 -1.44 -1.76 -5.10
CA GLU A 33 -0.61 -1.39 -6.24
C GLU A 33 -0.67 0.12 -6.53
N LYS A 34 -1.87 0.69 -6.52
CA LYS A 34 -2.07 2.13 -6.72
C LYS A 34 -1.44 2.97 -5.61
N SER A 35 -1.58 2.57 -4.35
CA SER A 35 -0.99 3.29 -3.21
C SER A 35 0.52 3.13 -3.18
N SER A 36 1.06 1.96 -3.49
CA SER A 36 2.48 1.67 -3.61
C SER A 36 3.15 2.51 -4.71
N ALA A 37 2.55 2.55 -5.91
CA ALA A 37 3.05 3.38 -7.01
C ALA A 37 3.08 4.87 -6.63
N LYS A 38 2.04 5.37 -5.93
CA LYS A 38 1.98 6.75 -5.44
C LYS A 38 3.00 7.01 -4.32
N ALA A 39 3.21 6.07 -3.41
CA ALA A 39 4.23 6.16 -2.37
C ALA A 39 5.63 6.26 -2.99
N LYS A 40 5.96 5.39 -3.94
CA LYS A 40 7.23 5.40 -4.69
C LYS A 40 7.45 6.73 -5.40
N LYS A 41 6.46 7.20 -6.16
CA LYS A 41 6.56 8.50 -6.87
C LYS A 41 6.75 9.69 -5.93
N ASN A 42 6.10 9.68 -4.76
CA ASN A 42 6.28 10.75 -3.78
C ASN A 42 7.64 10.65 -3.07
N ARG A 43 8.17 9.45 -2.84
CA ARG A 43 9.53 9.25 -2.32
C ARG A 43 10.58 9.82 -3.28
N GLU A 44 10.49 9.51 -4.56
CA GLU A 44 11.40 10.06 -5.57
C GLU A 44 11.39 11.60 -5.59
N LYS A 45 10.18 12.20 -5.47
CA LYS A 45 10.05 13.66 -5.38
C LYS A 45 10.64 14.25 -4.10
N TYR A 46 10.53 13.52 -2.99
CA TYR A 46 11.15 13.90 -1.73
C TYR A 46 12.67 13.84 -1.83
N ASP A 47 13.22 12.74 -2.35
CA ASP A 47 14.66 12.55 -2.51
C ASP A 47 15.28 13.64 -3.41
N LYS A 48 14.63 13.98 -4.51
CA LYS A 48 15.04 15.11 -5.38
C LYS A 48 15.04 16.45 -4.63
N ALA A 49 13.99 16.73 -3.84
CA ALA A 49 13.90 17.95 -3.07
C ALA A 49 14.97 18.01 -1.98
N LYS A 50 15.22 16.90 -1.29
CA LYS A 50 16.24 16.79 -0.24
C LYS A 50 17.66 16.92 -0.79
N ASN A 51 17.93 16.32 -1.92
CA ASN A 51 19.23 16.47 -2.59
C ASN A 51 19.47 17.92 -3.03
N ALA A 52 18.47 18.60 -3.54
CA ALA A 52 18.55 20.01 -3.91
C ALA A 52 18.76 20.92 -2.67
N GLU A 53 18.16 20.59 -1.53
CA GLU A 53 18.38 21.27 -0.26
C GLU A 53 19.82 21.08 0.23
N ARG A 54 20.31 19.84 0.25
CA ARG A 54 21.69 19.50 0.66
C ARG A 54 22.73 20.19 -0.21
N SER A 55 22.53 20.17 -1.53
CA SER A 55 23.44 20.83 -2.47
C SER A 55 23.54 22.34 -2.20
N LEU A 56 22.39 22.99 -1.91
CA LEU A 56 22.38 24.42 -1.61
C LEU A 56 23.01 24.72 -0.25
N SER A 57 22.75 23.90 0.76
CA SER A 57 23.36 23.99 2.09
C SER A 57 24.88 23.87 2.00
N TYR A 58 25.37 22.91 1.22
CA TYR A 58 26.81 22.74 0.94
C TYR A 58 27.39 23.98 0.28
N THR A 59 26.72 24.55 -0.72
CA THR A 59 27.15 25.77 -1.40
C THR A 59 27.27 26.96 -0.42
N ILE A 60 26.31 27.10 0.48
CA ILE A 60 26.34 28.15 1.52
C ILE A 60 27.51 27.94 2.45
N SER A 61 27.74 26.70 2.92
CA SER A 61 28.88 26.37 3.77
C SER A 61 30.22 26.69 3.11
N GLN A 62 30.38 26.30 1.85
CA GLN A 62 31.58 26.60 1.08
C GLN A 62 31.82 28.11 0.93
N ARG A 63 30.78 28.90 0.67
CA ARG A 63 30.85 30.35 0.58
C ARG A 63 31.21 31.00 1.92
N ARG A 64 30.70 30.47 3.03
CA ARG A 64 31.05 30.95 4.37
C ARG A 64 32.48 30.63 4.73
N MET A 65 32.99 29.43 4.36
CA MET A 65 34.40 29.06 4.60
C MET A 65 35.38 29.81 3.71
N SER A 66 35.00 30.11 2.47
CA SER A 66 35.84 30.90 1.56
C SER A 66 35.77 32.41 1.84
N ALA A 67 35.05 32.85 2.85
CA ALA A 67 34.91 34.26 3.26
C ALA A 67 36.22 34.89 3.81
N PHE A 68 37.33 34.17 3.88
CA PHE A 68 38.67 34.72 4.14
C PHE A 68 39.09 35.79 3.10
N LYS A 69 38.45 35.82 1.92
CA LYS A 69 38.69 36.80 0.84
C LYS A 69 37.54 37.82 0.63
N GLY A 70 36.74 38.10 1.65
CA GLY A 70 35.65 39.07 1.58
C GLY A 70 34.28 38.43 1.88
N ARG A 71 33.51 39.03 2.79
CA ARG A 71 32.16 38.56 3.19
C ARG A 71 31.26 38.52 1.99
N ARG A 72 31.11 37.35 1.36
CA ARG A 72 30.08 37.14 0.35
C ARG A 72 28.74 37.04 1.04
N ASN A 73 27.82 37.91 0.66
CA ASN A 73 26.47 37.93 1.21
C ASN A 73 25.75 36.62 0.83
N THR A 74 25.45 35.77 1.84
CA THR A 74 24.74 34.50 1.66
C THR A 74 23.23 34.62 1.91
N SER A 75 22.76 35.82 2.29
CA SER A 75 21.35 36.00 2.72
C SER A 75 20.31 35.59 1.67
N LYS A 76 20.56 35.85 0.38
CA LYS A 76 19.70 35.39 -0.72
C LYS A 76 19.66 33.88 -0.85
N LEU A 77 20.79 33.21 -0.61
CA LEU A 77 20.88 31.76 -0.67
C LEU A 77 20.23 31.12 0.54
N GLU A 78 20.31 31.75 1.70
CA GLU A 78 19.65 31.30 2.93
C GLU A 78 18.13 31.35 2.80
N LYS A 79 17.57 32.44 2.28
CA LYS A 79 16.12 32.53 1.95
C LYS A 79 15.70 31.45 0.94
N LYS A 80 16.54 31.19 -0.05
CA LYS A 80 16.30 30.10 -1.01
C LYS A 80 16.35 28.73 -0.36
N LEU A 81 17.23 28.54 0.62
CA LEU A 81 17.31 27.30 1.42
C LEU A 81 16.07 27.10 2.25
N GLU A 82 15.56 28.12 2.93
CA GLU A 82 14.32 28.06 3.69
C GLU A 82 13.14 27.61 2.82
N GLY A 83 13.01 28.19 1.62
CA GLY A 83 12.00 27.79 0.65
C GLY A 83 12.13 26.33 0.19
N ARG A 84 13.37 25.83 0.01
CA ARG A 84 13.63 24.44 -0.33
C ARG A 84 13.34 23.52 0.83
N SER A 85 13.70 23.89 2.05
CA SER A 85 13.41 23.15 3.29
C SER A 85 11.90 23.00 3.49
N ALA A 86 11.12 24.06 3.35
CA ALA A 86 9.68 24.02 3.41
C ALA A 86 9.08 23.08 2.34
N LYS A 87 9.61 23.09 1.12
CA LYS A 87 9.21 22.17 0.06
C LYS A 87 9.52 20.71 0.41
N THR A 88 10.68 20.45 0.99
CA THR A 88 11.08 19.09 1.45
C THR A 88 10.13 18.58 2.51
N ILE A 89 9.77 19.40 3.49
CA ILE A 89 8.80 19.06 4.54
C ILE A 89 7.43 18.71 3.96
N ARG A 90 6.92 19.53 3.03
CA ARG A 90 5.63 19.25 2.36
C ARG A 90 5.68 17.93 1.57
N ARG A 91 6.81 17.63 0.94
CA ARG A 91 7.00 16.35 0.22
C ARG A 91 7.06 15.16 1.18
N ALA A 92 7.72 15.31 2.33
CA ALA A 92 7.77 14.28 3.37
C ALA A 92 6.37 13.97 3.92
N GLN A 93 5.58 14.99 4.25
CA GLN A 93 4.21 14.82 4.73
C GLN A 93 3.31 14.12 3.70
N LYS A 94 3.42 14.51 2.42
CA LYS A 94 2.66 13.87 1.34
C LYS A 94 3.11 12.42 1.13
N GLY A 95 4.40 12.14 1.22
CA GLY A 95 4.94 10.79 1.15
C GLY A 95 4.44 9.91 2.30
N ALA A 96 4.46 10.41 3.52
CA ALA A 96 3.97 9.71 4.70
C ALA A 96 2.49 9.32 4.59
N LYS A 97 1.66 10.20 4.04
CA LYS A 97 0.23 9.90 3.79
C LYS A 97 0.05 8.70 2.88
N TRP A 98 0.80 8.65 1.77
CA TRP A 98 0.70 7.54 0.82
C TRP A 98 1.33 6.26 1.35
N TYR A 99 2.37 6.37 2.18
CA TYR A 99 2.98 5.22 2.84
C TYR A 99 2.00 4.55 3.81
N LYS A 100 1.32 5.33 4.65
CA LYS A 100 0.26 4.82 5.54
C LYS A 100 -0.88 4.15 4.76
N ALA A 101 -1.30 4.74 3.64
CA ALA A 101 -2.31 4.14 2.78
C ALA A 101 -1.84 2.81 2.17
N MET A 102 -0.58 2.72 1.78
CA MET A 102 0.04 1.49 1.29
C MET A 102 0.07 0.40 2.36
N GLU A 103 0.51 0.72 3.58
CA GLU A 103 0.53 -0.23 4.71
C GLU A 103 -0.88 -0.75 5.03
N SER A 104 -1.87 0.13 5.10
CA SER A 104 -3.26 -0.25 5.35
C SER A 104 -3.81 -1.17 4.26
N ASN A 105 -3.52 -0.89 3.00
CA ASN A 105 -3.95 -1.73 1.88
C ASN A 105 -3.20 -3.07 1.85
N PHE A 106 -1.91 -3.08 2.21
CA PHE A 106 -1.12 -4.31 2.33
C PHE A 106 -1.71 -5.23 3.40
N ALA A 107 -2.04 -4.72 4.57
CA ALA A 107 -2.67 -5.49 5.63
C ALA A 107 -3.96 -6.18 5.16
N LYS A 108 -4.79 -5.50 4.36
CA LYS A 108 -6.02 -6.08 3.79
C LYS A 108 -5.73 -7.20 2.77
N VAL A 109 -4.68 -7.05 1.97
CA VAL A 109 -4.25 -8.09 1.02
C VAL A 109 -3.69 -9.30 1.77
N ASP A 110 -2.88 -9.07 2.78
CA ASP A 110 -2.26 -10.11 3.59
C ASP A 110 -3.31 -10.93 4.35
N MET A 111 -4.29 -10.29 4.97
CA MET A 111 -5.43 -10.98 5.60
C MET A 111 -6.22 -11.85 4.63
N LYS A 112 -6.44 -11.36 3.39
CA LYS A 112 -7.16 -12.12 2.37
C LYS A 112 -6.36 -13.34 1.92
N LEU A 113 -5.04 -13.19 1.77
CA LEU A 113 -4.13 -14.27 1.40
C LEU A 113 -4.04 -15.32 2.51
N ALA A 114 -3.89 -14.89 3.75
CA ALA A 114 -3.86 -15.77 4.92
C ALA A 114 -5.14 -16.60 5.06
N LYS A 115 -6.31 -15.99 4.83
CA LYS A 115 -7.57 -16.71 4.81
C LYS A 115 -7.60 -17.78 3.71
N LYS A 116 -7.17 -17.44 2.51
CA LYS A 116 -7.11 -18.41 1.39
C LYS A 116 -6.19 -19.58 1.70
N GLN A 117 -5.00 -19.33 2.25
CA GLN A 117 -4.06 -20.36 2.64
C GLN A 117 -4.62 -21.27 3.74
N LYS A 118 -5.35 -20.70 4.69
CA LYS A 118 -6.03 -21.48 5.73
C LYS A 118 -7.07 -22.42 5.13
N ASP A 119 -7.93 -21.91 4.25
CA ASP A 119 -8.97 -22.70 3.58
C ASP A 119 -8.35 -23.85 2.74
N GLU A 120 -7.27 -23.58 2.02
CA GLU A 120 -6.52 -24.58 1.25
C GLU A 120 -5.92 -25.66 2.16
N PHE A 121 -5.36 -25.28 3.30
CA PHE A 121 -4.80 -26.21 4.27
C PHE A 121 -5.86 -27.08 4.92
N GLU A 122 -7.00 -26.54 5.28
CA GLU A 122 -8.15 -27.30 5.80
C GLU A 122 -8.65 -28.34 4.79
N MET A 123 -8.71 -27.99 3.50
CA MET A 123 -9.04 -28.96 2.45
C MET A 123 -8.00 -30.08 2.36
N TYR A 124 -6.72 -29.76 2.40
CA TYR A 124 -5.64 -30.74 2.39
C TYR A 124 -5.74 -31.72 3.56
N LEU A 125 -6.02 -31.24 4.77
CA LEU A 125 -6.21 -32.11 5.95
C LEU A 125 -7.37 -33.08 5.75
N LYS A 126 -8.50 -32.63 5.21
CA LYS A 126 -9.65 -33.51 4.92
C LYS A 126 -9.31 -34.60 3.90
N GLU A 127 -8.54 -34.25 2.86
CA GLU A 127 -8.09 -35.24 1.89
C GLU A 127 -7.14 -36.27 2.47
N LEU A 128 -6.25 -35.84 3.39
CA LEU A 128 -5.33 -36.71 4.10
C LEU A 128 -6.06 -37.68 5.03
N ASP A 129 -7.06 -37.22 5.77
CA ASP A 129 -7.90 -38.04 6.62
C ASP A 129 -8.66 -39.10 5.80
N ALA A 130 -9.29 -38.70 4.72
CA ALA A 130 -9.99 -39.62 3.81
C ALA A 130 -9.04 -40.66 3.18
N PHE A 131 -7.78 -40.30 2.90
CA PHE A 131 -6.78 -41.23 2.44
C PHE A 131 -6.37 -42.23 3.52
N ASN A 132 -6.17 -41.79 4.76
CA ASN A 132 -5.86 -42.65 5.90
C ASN A 132 -6.98 -43.65 6.19
N ASP A 133 -8.25 -43.22 6.08
CA ASP A 133 -9.41 -44.09 6.24
C ASP A 133 -9.44 -45.20 5.20
N ARG A 134 -9.20 -44.87 3.93
CA ARG A 134 -9.09 -45.86 2.84
C ARG A 134 -7.95 -46.86 3.08
N LEU A 135 -6.81 -46.38 3.59
CA LEU A 135 -5.71 -47.28 3.95
C LEU A 135 -6.06 -48.20 5.09
N ALA A 136 -6.79 -47.71 6.10
CA ALA A 136 -7.25 -48.54 7.21
C ALA A 136 -8.20 -49.63 6.72
N GLU A 137 -9.20 -49.29 5.94
CA GLU A 137 -10.12 -50.26 5.32
C GLU A 137 -9.38 -51.30 4.46
N ALA A 138 -8.42 -50.87 3.65
CA ALA A 138 -7.65 -51.77 2.80
C ALA A 138 -6.81 -52.76 3.63
N ARG A 139 -6.30 -52.34 4.78
CA ARG A 139 -5.56 -53.21 5.73
C ARG A 139 -6.48 -54.23 6.38
N GLU A 140 -7.66 -53.85 6.78
CA GLU A 140 -8.68 -54.74 7.33
C GLU A 140 -9.10 -55.81 6.35
N ARG A 141 -9.37 -55.46 5.08
CA ARG A 141 -9.72 -56.38 3.99
C ARG A 141 -8.61 -57.43 3.73
N ARG A 142 -7.34 -57.09 3.97
CA ARG A 142 -6.24 -58.02 3.82
C ARG A 142 -6.03 -58.99 5.01
N ARG A 143 -6.61 -58.66 6.15
CA ARG A 143 -6.53 -59.47 7.36
C ARG A 143 -7.66 -60.50 7.51
N GLY A 144 -8.78 -60.27 6.81
CA GLY A 144 -9.89 -61.22 6.72
C GLY A 144 -9.72 -62.15 5.51
#